data_8c2d2a7646b6459c3e1151dd3820ca80
#
_entry.id   8c2d2a7646b6459c3e1151dd3820ca80
#
_cell.length_a   1.000
_cell.length_b   1.000
_cell.length_c   1.000
_cell.angle_alpha   90.00
_cell.angle_beta   90.00
_cell.angle_gamma   90.00
#
_symmetry.space_group_name_H-M   'P 1'
#
loop_
_entity.id
_entity.type
_entity.pdbx_description
1 polymer ?
#
loop_
_entity_poly.entity_id
_entity_poly.type
_entity_poly.pdbx_seq_one_letter_code
_entity_poly.pdbx_strand_id
1 'polypeptide(L)'
;MNILLIDDDRFVVTSLIKNIDWKTLGFDKVFTAYNITDAKDIITYNNVDLLLSDIDMPNGNGLELLTWIRQNHDDMPVIFLTNYADFDYARKALTLKSFHYFLKPIEFGKLTSIIKDATLQLTEFNRF
;
A
#
# COMPACT_ATOMS: atom_id res chain seq x y z
N MET A 1 13.00 -3.52 -5.70
CA MET A 1 11.98 -3.00 -4.75
C MET A 1 11.03 -4.11 -4.34
N ASN A 2 10.47 -3.98 -3.16
CA ASN A 2 9.47 -4.92 -2.65
C ASN A 2 8.21 -4.18 -2.25
N ILE A 3 7.05 -4.81 -2.49
CA ILE A 3 5.75 -4.23 -2.13
C ILE A 3 5.02 -5.15 -1.15
N LEU A 4 4.26 -4.55 -0.24
CA LEU A 4 3.37 -5.27 0.67
C LEU A 4 1.92 -4.92 0.32
N LEU A 5 1.11 -5.94 0.09
CA LEU A 5 -0.33 -5.82 -0.18
C LEU A 5 -1.09 -6.22 1.07
N ILE A 6 -2.00 -5.36 1.54
CA ILE A 6 -2.79 -5.62 2.75
C ILE A 6 -4.26 -5.42 2.47
N ASP A 7 -5.05 -6.46 2.68
CA ASP A 7 -6.51 -6.40 2.64
C ASP A 7 -7.02 -7.61 3.42
N ASP A 8 -8.06 -7.44 4.24
CA ASP A 8 -8.68 -8.55 4.95
C ASP A 8 -9.45 -9.49 4.02
N ASP A 9 -9.82 -9.02 2.83
CA ASP A 9 -10.43 -9.83 1.79
C ASP A 9 -9.35 -10.51 0.95
N ARG A 10 -9.17 -11.81 1.16
CA ARG A 10 -8.18 -12.61 0.42
C ARG A 10 -8.40 -12.60 -1.08
N PHE A 11 -9.65 -12.47 -1.51
CA PHE A 11 -9.97 -12.39 -2.94
C PHE A 11 -9.39 -11.11 -3.57
N VAL A 12 -9.43 -9.99 -2.86
CA VAL A 12 -8.83 -8.75 -3.34
C VAL A 12 -7.32 -8.91 -3.50
N VAL A 13 -6.64 -9.47 -2.52
CA VAL A 13 -5.19 -9.70 -2.59
C VAL A 13 -4.84 -10.62 -3.76
N THR A 14 -5.58 -11.71 -3.92
CA THR A 14 -5.37 -12.65 -5.03
C THR A 14 -5.57 -11.96 -6.39
N SER A 15 -6.60 -11.13 -6.50
CA SER A 15 -6.88 -10.37 -7.73
C SER A 15 -5.75 -9.39 -8.04
N LEU A 16 -5.21 -8.71 -7.06
CA LEU A 16 -4.09 -7.78 -7.24
C LEU A 16 -2.84 -8.52 -7.73
N ILE A 17 -2.53 -9.66 -7.13
CA ILE A 17 -1.37 -10.46 -7.55
C ILE A 17 -1.53 -10.91 -9.00
N LYS A 18 -2.74 -11.34 -9.36
CA LYS A 18 -3.01 -11.94 -10.68
C LYS A 18 -3.08 -10.90 -11.80
N ASN A 19 -3.61 -9.71 -11.53
CA ASN A 19 -3.98 -8.75 -12.59
C ASN A 19 -2.98 -7.61 -12.77
N ILE A 20 -1.94 -7.55 -11.96
CA ILE A 20 -0.89 -6.54 -12.08
C ILE A 20 0.43 -7.25 -12.32
N ASP A 21 1.19 -6.76 -13.30
CA ASP A 21 2.51 -7.30 -13.63
C ASP A 21 3.57 -6.67 -12.73
N TRP A 22 3.71 -7.19 -11.54
CA TRP A 22 4.61 -6.66 -10.52
C TRP A 22 6.06 -6.67 -10.94
N LYS A 23 6.47 -7.70 -11.66
CA LYS A 23 7.85 -7.83 -12.12
C LYS A 23 8.21 -6.74 -13.13
N THR A 24 7.33 -6.47 -14.06
CA THR A 24 7.53 -5.38 -15.04
C THR A 24 7.61 -4.02 -14.36
N LEU A 25 6.87 -3.84 -13.25
CA LEU A 25 6.93 -2.62 -12.46
C LEU A 25 8.20 -2.49 -11.62
N GLY A 26 9.04 -3.51 -11.58
CA GLY A 26 10.30 -3.47 -10.85
C GLY A 26 10.29 -4.07 -9.46
N PHE A 27 9.25 -4.82 -9.10
CA PHE A 27 9.16 -5.45 -7.79
C PHE A 27 9.78 -6.85 -7.81
N ASP A 28 10.73 -7.07 -6.91
CA ASP A 28 11.38 -8.36 -6.75
C ASP A 28 10.52 -9.31 -5.91
N LYS A 29 9.88 -8.78 -4.87
CA LYS A 29 9.01 -9.53 -3.97
C LYS A 29 7.69 -8.80 -3.77
N VAL A 30 6.62 -9.59 -3.71
CA VAL A 30 5.28 -9.13 -3.37
C VAL A 30 4.86 -9.87 -2.11
N PHE A 31 4.90 -9.15 -0.98
CA PHE A 31 4.44 -9.67 0.30
C PHE A 31 2.94 -9.45 0.43
N THR A 32 2.28 -10.30 1.18
CA THR A 32 0.85 -10.20 1.44
C THR A 32 0.55 -10.31 2.93
N ALA A 33 -0.42 -9.53 3.39
CA ALA A 33 -0.94 -9.61 4.75
C ALA A 33 -2.44 -9.38 4.73
N TYR A 34 -3.14 -9.94 5.70
CA TYR A 34 -4.60 -9.86 5.78
C TYR A 34 -5.06 -9.12 7.04
N ASN A 35 -4.14 -8.61 7.82
CA ASN A 35 -4.39 -7.81 9.01
C ASN A 35 -3.17 -6.95 9.35
N ILE A 36 -3.38 -6.01 10.26
CA ILE A 36 -2.34 -5.04 10.65
C ILE A 36 -1.17 -5.71 11.38
N THR A 37 -1.45 -6.68 12.23
CA THR A 37 -0.41 -7.36 13.00
C THR A 37 0.59 -8.06 12.08
N ASP A 38 0.10 -8.82 11.11
CA ASP A 38 0.96 -9.50 10.13
C ASP A 38 1.72 -8.50 9.27
N ALA A 39 1.06 -7.40 8.90
CA ALA A 39 1.71 -6.34 8.13
C ALA A 39 2.88 -5.72 8.87
N LYS A 40 2.71 -5.42 10.15
CA LYS A 40 3.79 -4.89 10.99
C LYS A 40 4.97 -5.86 11.09
N ASP A 41 4.70 -7.15 11.23
CA ASP A 41 5.75 -8.16 11.28
C ASP A 41 6.52 -8.22 9.96
N ILE A 42 5.82 -8.20 8.83
CA ILE A 42 6.47 -8.21 7.52
C ILE A 42 7.36 -6.98 7.34
N ILE A 43 6.87 -5.81 7.69
CA ILE A 43 7.63 -4.57 7.58
C ILE A 43 8.86 -4.58 8.52
N THR A 44 8.70 -5.14 9.71
CA THR A 44 9.79 -5.18 10.70
C THR A 44 10.93 -6.09 10.25
N TYR A 45 10.61 -7.25 9.67
CA TYR A 45 11.59 -8.29 9.38
C TYR A 45 11.99 -8.36 7.90
N ASN A 46 11.42 -7.54 7.04
CA ASN A 46 11.71 -7.55 5.62
C ASN A 46 11.87 -6.11 5.10
N ASN A 47 12.55 -6.00 3.98
CA ASN A 47 12.69 -4.71 3.32
C ASN A 47 11.46 -4.46 2.44
N VAL A 48 10.58 -3.56 2.88
CA VAL A 48 9.38 -3.15 2.16
C VAL A 48 9.54 -1.70 1.71
N ASP A 49 9.38 -1.45 0.42
CA ASP A 49 9.58 -0.12 -0.16
C ASP A 49 8.27 0.61 -0.45
N LEU A 50 7.19 -0.11 -0.63
CA LEU A 50 5.89 0.46 -0.97
C LEU A 50 4.79 -0.38 -0.31
N LEU A 51 3.76 0.30 0.19
CA LEU A 51 2.60 -0.33 0.81
C LEU A 51 1.34 -0.03 -0.01
N LEU A 52 0.56 -1.06 -0.29
CA LEU A 52 -0.77 -0.95 -0.88
C LEU A 52 -1.76 -1.58 0.11
N SER A 53 -2.61 -0.77 0.71
CA SER A 53 -3.42 -1.19 1.85
C SER A 53 -4.87 -0.75 1.75
N ASP A 54 -5.78 -1.65 2.11
CA ASP A 54 -7.15 -1.26 2.44
C ASP A 54 -7.14 -0.40 3.71
N ILE A 55 -8.06 0.54 3.81
CA ILE A 55 -8.18 1.38 5.00
C ILE A 55 -9.02 0.68 6.07
N ASP A 56 -10.20 0.18 5.70
CA ASP A 56 -11.17 -0.33 6.65
C ASP A 56 -11.03 -1.85 6.78
N MET A 57 -10.44 -2.28 7.89
CA MET A 57 -10.23 -3.70 8.19
C MET A 57 -10.72 -4.00 9.60
N PRO A 58 -11.25 -5.21 9.87
CA PRO A 58 -11.73 -5.58 11.20
C PRO A 58 -10.67 -5.46 12.29
N ASN A 59 -10.08 -5.56 12.98
CA ASN A 59 -9.02 -5.58 14.00
C ASN A 59 -7.95 -4.50 13.81
N GLY A 60 -8.28 -3.38 13.20
CA GLY A 60 -7.35 -2.27 13.00
C GLY A 60 -7.42 -1.74 11.58
N ASN A 61 -7.29 -0.46 11.41
CA ASN A 61 -7.42 0.18 10.10
C ASN A 61 -6.07 0.59 9.52
N GLY A 62 -6.09 0.91 8.23
CA GLY A 62 -4.90 1.30 7.52
C GLY A 62 -4.27 2.59 8.03
N LEU A 63 -5.04 3.48 8.66
CA LEU A 63 -4.50 4.71 9.25
C LEU A 63 -3.67 4.43 10.49
N GLU A 64 -4.06 3.46 11.30
CA GLU A 64 -3.25 3.01 12.44
C GLU A 64 -1.91 2.48 11.95
N LEU A 65 -1.93 1.70 10.88
CA LEU A 65 -0.73 1.19 10.27
C LEU A 65 0.14 2.32 9.71
N LEU A 66 -0.46 3.29 9.02
CA LEU A 66 0.28 4.43 8.49
C LEU A 66 0.94 5.25 9.59
N THR A 67 0.22 5.49 10.69
CA THR A 67 0.76 6.20 11.86
C THR A 67 1.97 5.47 12.42
N TRP A 68 1.87 4.15 12.57
CA TRP A 68 2.97 3.33 13.04
C TRP A 68 4.17 3.38 12.09
N ILE A 69 3.92 3.32 10.77
CA ILE A 69 4.98 3.43 9.76
C ILE A 69 5.70 4.76 9.87
N ARG A 70 4.97 5.87 9.98
CA ARG A 70 5.59 7.20 10.08
C ARG A 70 6.42 7.37 11.34
N GLN A 71 6.07 6.68 12.41
CA GLN A 71 6.85 6.68 13.65
C GLN A 71 8.13 5.84 13.57
N ASN A 72 8.13 4.78 12.77
CA ASN A 72 9.20 3.78 12.77
C ASN A 72 9.97 3.68 11.45
N HIS A 73 9.39 4.09 10.32
CA HIS A 73 9.96 3.91 8.98
C HIS A 73 9.73 5.11 8.06
N ASP A 74 9.56 6.25 8.59
CA ASP A 74 9.31 7.61 8.09
C ASP A 74 8.75 7.78 6.66
N ASP A 75 9.46 7.38 5.62
CA ASP A 75 9.19 7.86 4.25
C ASP A 75 8.63 6.79 3.32
N MET A 76 8.22 5.64 3.83
CA MET A 76 7.64 4.60 2.98
C MET A 76 6.36 5.13 2.32
N PRO A 77 6.28 5.16 0.97
CA PRO A 77 5.04 5.57 0.32
C PRO A 77 3.94 4.55 0.55
N VAL A 78 2.74 5.06 0.75
CA VAL A 78 1.54 4.25 1.01
C VAL A 78 0.45 4.63 0.03
N ILE A 79 -0.13 3.63 -0.62
CA ILE A 79 -1.31 3.79 -1.45
C ILE A 79 -2.47 3.11 -0.74
N PHE A 80 -3.55 3.85 -0.48
CA PHE A 80 -4.74 3.28 0.13
C PHE A 80 -5.77 2.90 -0.92
N LEU A 81 -6.37 1.72 -0.74
CA LEU A 81 -7.58 1.32 -1.45
C LEU A 81 -8.77 1.61 -0.54
N THR A 82 -9.72 2.38 -1.02
CA THR A 82 -10.84 2.82 -0.19
C THR A 82 -12.14 2.86 -1.00
N ASN A 83 -13.27 2.91 -0.31
CA ASN A 83 -14.58 3.15 -0.93
C ASN A 83 -15.12 4.50 -0.46
N TYR A 84 -16.31 4.87 -0.96
CA TYR A 84 -16.89 6.17 -0.62
C TYR A 84 -17.18 6.34 0.87
N ALA A 85 -17.47 5.25 1.58
CA ALA A 85 -17.73 5.31 3.02
C ALA A 85 -16.47 5.70 3.82
N ASP A 86 -15.30 5.49 3.26
CA ASP A 86 -14.01 5.75 3.92
C ASP A 86 -13.39 7.09 3.51
N PHE A 87 -14.16 7.98 2.90
CA PHE A 87 -13.64 9.25 2.39
C PHE A 87 -12.96 10.10 3.48
N ASP A 88 -13.51 10.13 4.68
CA ASP A 88 -12.92 10.86 5.80
C ASP A 88 -11.57 10.28 6.20
N TYR A 89 -11.41 8.97 6.14
CA TYR A 89 -10.13 8.30 6.37
C TYR A 89 -9.10 8.69 5.30
N ALA A 90 -9.50 8.75 4.04
CA ALA A 90 -8.61 9.17 2.97
C ALA A 90 -8.09 10.59 3.19
N ARG A 91 -8.92 11.50 3.66
CA ARG A 91 -8.51 12.86 4.00
C ARG A 91 -7.45 12.89 5.11
N LYS A 92 -7.63 12.07 6.16
CA LYS A 92 -6.64 11.96 7.22
C LYS A 92 -5.33 11.35 6.71
N ALA A 93 -5.41 10.39 5.79
CA ALA A 93 -4.22 9.79 5.19
C ALA A 93 -3.36 10.83 4.46
N LEU A 94 -3.98 11.80 3.81
CA LEU A 94 -3.24 12.88 3.15
C LEU A 94 -2.44 13.72 4.15
N THR A 95 -2.96 13.96 5.36
CA THR A 95 -2.22 14.70 6.39
C THR A 95 -1.04 13.90 6.94
N LEU A 96 -1.08 12.57 6.84
CA LEU A 96 0.02 11.69 7.26
C LEU A 96 0.99 11.38 6.11
N LYS A 97 0.96 12.15 5.03
CA LYS A 97 1.86 12.04 3.88
C LYS A 97 1.77 10.69 3.19
N SER A 98 0.54 10.16 3.00
CA SER A 98 0.30 9.05 2.11
C SER A 98 0.63 9.48 0.69
N PHE A 99 1.22 8.58 -0.12
CA PHE A 99 1.50 8.89 -1.52
C PHE A 99 0.20 9.14 -2.30
N HIS A 100 -0.79 8.27 -2.13
CA HIS A 100 -2.04 8.38 -2.89
C HIS A 100 -3.12 7.52 -2.25
N TYR A 101 -4.36 7.77 -2.68
CA TYR A 101 -5.47 6.85 -2.40
C TYR A 101 -6.20 6.54 -3.71
N PHE A 102 -6.83 5.36 -3.76
CA PHE A 102 -7.51 4.86 -4.95
C PHE A 102 -8.90 4.35 -4.55
N LEU A 103 -9.93 4.78 -5.28
CA LEU A 103 -11.31 4.41 -4.97
C LEU A 103 -11.65 3.04 -5.54
N LYS A 104 -12.25 2.18 -4.72
CA LYS A 104 -12.86 0.92 -5.18
C LYS A 104 -14.15 1.20 -5.93
N PRO A 105 -14.53 0.41 -6.94
CA PRO A 105 -13.91 -0.84 -7.37
C PRO A 105 -12.59 -0.61 -8.11
N ILE A 106 -11.70 -1.59 -8.03
CA ILE A 106 -10.35 -1.45 -8.59
C ILE A 106 -10.40 -1.56 -10.12
N GLU A 107 -9.90 -0.52 -10.77
CA GLU A 107 -9.58 -0.56 -12.20
C GLU A 107 -8.07 -0.74 -12.30
N PHE A 108 -7.63 -1.94 -12.70
CA PHE A 108 -6.23 -2.35 -12.59
C PHE A 108 -5.27 -1.50 -13.44
N GLY A 109 -5.71 -1.03 -14.60
CA GLY A 109 -4.88 -0.16 -15.42
C GLY A 109 -4.57 1.16 -14.76
N LYS A 110 -5.56 1.79 -14.14
CA LYS A 110 -5.37 3.05 -13.41
C LYS A 110 -4.52 2.84 -12.16
N LEU A 111 -4.77 1.76 -11.42
CA LEU A 111 -3.98 1.46 -10.23
C LEU A 111 -2.52 1.17 -10.61
N THR A 112 -2.28 0.45 -11.70
CA THR A 112 -0.94 0.20 -12.21
C THR A 112 -0.20 1.50 -12.50
N SER A 113 -0.87 2.49 -13.10
CA SER A 113 -0.27 3.80 -13.36
C SER A 113 0.13 4.53 -12.08
N ILE A 114 -0.71 4.47 -11.05
CA ILE A 114 -0.41 5.09 -9.77
C ILE A 114 0.77 4.41 -9.10
N ILE A 115 0.82 3.08 -9.13
CA ILE A 115 1.94 2.32 -8.58
C ILE A 115 3.23 2.65 -9.34
N LYS A 116 3.15 2.75 -10.66
CA LYS A 116 4.30 3.14 -11.48
C LYS A 116 4.84 4.51 -11.10
N ASP A 117 3.96 5.48 -10.90
CA ASP A 117 4.36 6.82 -10.45
C ASP A 117 5.06 6.77 -9.10
N ALA A 118 4.57 5.96 -8.18
CA ALA A 118 5.20 5.77 -6.88
C ALA A 118 6.61 5.16 -7.02
N THR A 119 6.78 4.17 -7.90
CA THR A 119 8.10 3.57 -8.13
C THR A 119 9.08 4.54 -8.75
N LEU A 120 8.63 5.40 -9.66
CA LEU A 120 9.47 6.43 -10.25
C LEU A 120 9.97 7.43 -9.20
N GLN A 121 9.10 7.84 -8.29
CA GLN A 121 9.50 8.73 -7.20
C GLN A 121 10.53 8.07 -6.28
N LEU A 122 10.37 6.79 -5.95
CA LEU A 122 11.34 6.05 -5.17
C LEU A 122 12.70 5.99 -5.87
N THR A 123 12.70 5.74 -7.17
CA THR A 123 13.92 5.67 -7.97
C THR A 123 14.62 7.02 -8.04
N GLU A 124 13.88 8.10 -8.24
CA GLU A 124 14.45 9.45 -8.26
C GLU A 124 15.03 9.83 -6.92
N PHE A 125 14.33 9.53 -5.82
CA PHE A 125 14.82 9.79 -4.47
C PHE A 125 16.15 9.05 -4.21
N ASN A 126 16.27 7.83 -4.66
CA ASN A 126 17.46 7.00 -4.46
C ASN A 126 18.65 7.39 -5.36
N ARG A 127 18.47 8.26 -6.33
CA ARG A 127 19.56 8.80 -7.16
C ARG A 127 20.40 9.83 -6.44
N PHE A 128 19.88 10.43 -5.43
CA PHE A 128 20.56 11.46 -4.65
C PHE A 128 20.95 10.93 -3.29
#